data_47fd7e9dc3c232f4a4de43c64ffa19a8
#
_entry.id   47fd7e9dc3c232f4a4de43c64ffa19a8
#
_cell.length_a   1.000
_cell.length_b   1.000
_cell.length_c   1.000
_cell.angle_alpha   90.00
_cell.angle_beta   90.00
_cell.angle_gamma   90.00
#
_symmetry.space_group_name_H-M   'P 1'
#
loop_
_entity.id
_entity.type
_entity.pdbx_description
1 polymer ?
#
loop_
_entity_poly.entity_id
_entity_poly.type
_entity_poly.pdbx_seq_one_letter_code
_entity_poly.pdbx_strand_id
1 'polypeptide(L)'
;MKNIGYYNGETGLLEDLKVPFLDRVSFYGDGVYDATMALDGVVVFAEDHIDRFFNSCANMEIDPGIGREDLQHLLTDLVAKVDGSYHFVYWQVTRGTAHRSHPFPEGNANLWVMVEPEEKNLQPAPIQFLTVEDTRFFHCNTKTL
;
A
#
# COMPACT_ATOMS: atom_id res chain seq x y z
N MET A 1 14.87 0.11 13.23
CA MET A 1 15.16 1.05 12.10
C MET A 1 14.15 2.19 12.15
N LYS A 2 14.48 3.40 11.67
CA LYS A 2 13.56 4.55 11.66
C LYS A 2 12.33 4.36 10.75
N ASN A 3 12.46 3.59 9.68
CA ASN A 3 11.39 3.17 8.78
C ASN A 3 11.90 1.98 7.96
N ILE A 4 11.03 1.32 7.22
CA ILE A 4 11.42 0.26 6.29
C ILE A 4 10.50 0.23 5.07
N GLY A 5 11.08 0.06 3.91
CA GLY A 5 10.40 -0.28 2.68
C GLY A 5 10.75 -1.69 2.22
N TYR A 6 9.85 -2.26 1.46
CA TYR A 6 10.03 -3.51 0.71
C TYR A 6 9.57 -3.28 -0.72
N TYR A 7 10.35 -3.77 -1.67
CA TYR A 7 9.99 -3.78 -3.08
C TYR A 7 10.48 -5.08 -3.73
N ASN A 8 9.55 -5.96 -4.12
CA ASN A 8 9.83 -7.22 -4.83
C ASN A 8 10.97 -8.07 -4.24
N GLY A 9 11.06 -8.18 -2.91
CA GLY A 9 12.11 -8.96 -2.22
C GLY A 9 13.28 -8.12 -1.70
N GLU A 10 13.47 -6.88 -2.16
CA GLU A 10 14.45 -5.94 -1.64
C GLU A 10 13.88 -5.16 -0.46
N THR A 11 14.66 -5.02 0.62
CA THR A 11 14.31 -4.21 1.79
C THR A 11 15.36 -3.15 2.06
N GLY A 12 14.92 -1.97 2.50
CA GLY A 12 15.82 -0.87 2.82
C GLY A 12 15.08 0.27 3.50
N LEU A 13 15.77 1.37 3.78
CA LEU A 13 15.10 2.59 4.17
C LEU A 13 14.25 3.11 3.00
N LEU A 14 13.12 3.76 3.31
CA LEU A 14 12.19 4.26 2.27
C LEU A 14 12.90 5.17 1.26
N GLU A 15 13.80 6.03 1.75
CA GLU A 15 14.55 6.97 0.94
C GLU A 15 15.61 6.35 0.03
N ASP A 16 16.00 5.09 0.28
CA ASP A 16 17.04 4.39 -0.47
C ASP A 16 16.46 3.47 -1.56
N LEU A 17 15.20 3.02 -1.40
CA LEU A 17 14.53 2.17 -2.37
C LEU A 17 14.19 2.93 -3.65
N LYS A 18 14.32 2.24 -4.77
CA LYS A 18 14.03 2.78 -6.11
C LYS A 18 13.01 1.92 -6.80
N VAL A 19 12.06 2.58 -7.43
CA VAL A 19 11.04 1.92 -8.26
C VAL A 19 11.26 2.27 -9.72
N PRO A 20 10.95 1.37 -10.66
CA PRO A 20 11.10 1.63 -12.07
C PRO A 20 10.20 2.79 -12.53
N PHE A 21 10.76 3.73 -13.29
CA PHE A 21 9.97 4.82 -13.90
C PHE A 21 8.83 4.30 -14.80
N LEU A 22 9.03 3.14 -15.42
CA LEU A 22 8.05 2.52 -16.31
C LEU A 22 7.05 1.62 -15.56
N ASP A 23 6.97 1.69 -14.23
CA ASP A 23 5.87 1.06 -13.51
C ASP A 23 4.54 1.65 -14.00
N ARG A 24 3.58 0.79 -14.32
CA ARG A 24 2.29 1.21 -14.90
C ARG A 24 1.49 2.13 -13.99
N VAL A 25 1.71 2.07 -12.67
CA VAL A 25 1.05 2.98 -11.73
C VAL A 25 1.36 4.45 -12.03
N SER A 26 2.55 4.75 -12.56
CA SER A 26 2.96 6.11 -12.92
C SER A 26 2.16 6.70 -14.08
N PHE A 27 1.55 5.87 -14.92
CA PHE A 27 0.82 6.30 -16.12
C PHE A 27 -0.69 6.13 -16.01
N TYR A 28 -1.15 5.10 -15.29
CA TYR A 28 -2.55 4.68 -15.33
C TYR A 28 -3.19 4.55 -13.94
N GLY A 29 -2.41 4.69 -12.85
CA GLY A 29 -2.88 4.29 -11.52
C GLY A 29 -3.23 2.79 -11.46
N ASP A 30 -2.55 1.96 -12.27
CA ASP A 30 -2.87 0.53 -12.49
C ASP A 30 -2.31 -0.32 -11.35
N GLY A 31 -3.02 -0.30 -10.23
CA GLY A 31 -2.65 -1.01 -9.02
C GLY A 31 -3.72 -0.90 -7.95
N VAL A 32 -3.56 -1.65 -6.89
CA VAL A 32 -4.41 -1.63 -5.70
C VAL A 32 -3.55 -1.53 -4.44
N TYR A 33 -4.13 -1.01 -3.37
CA TYR A 33 -3.44 -0.86 -2.10
C TYR A 33 -4.34 -1.17 -0.92
N ASP A 34 -3.72 -1.39 0.23
CA ASP A 34 -4.37 -1.37 1.51
C ASP A 34 -3.45 -0.77 2.57
N ALA A 35 -4.01 -0.36 3.71
CA ALA A 35 -3.25 0.19 4.80
C ALA A 35 -3.95 -0.06 6.13
N THR A 36 -3.15 -0.23 7.17
CA THR A 36 -3.61 -0.34 8.56
C THR A 36 -2.53 0.18 9.50
N MET A 37 -2.75 0.03 10.79
CA MET A 37 -1.78 0.32 11.84
C MET A 37 -1.21 -0.98 12.41
N ALA A 38 -0.03 -0.88 13.03
CA ALA A 38 0.45 -1.93 13.92
C ALA A 38 0.64 -1.36 15.32
N LEU A 39 0.27 -2.15 16.34
CA LEU A 39 0.40 -1.80 17.75
C LEU A 39 1.13 -2.91 18.48
N ASP A 40 2.23 -2.54 19.17
CA ASP A 40 3.06 -3.48 19.93
C ASP A 40 3.46 -4.74 19.12
N GLY A 41 3.80 -4.52 17.83
CA GLY A 41 4.20 -5.58 16.90
C GLY A 41 3.05 -6.34 16.24
N VAL A 42 1.80 -6.05 16.57
CA VAL A 42 0.61 -6.71 16.00
C VAL A 42 -0.01 -5.82 14.92
N VAL A 43 -0.12 -6.33 13.71
CA VAL A 43 -0.84 -5.67 12.59
C VAL A 43 -2.33 -5.73 12.88
N VAL A 44 -2.98 -4.56 12.99
CA VAL A 44 -4.38 -4.43 13.42
C VAL A 44 -5.31 -4.89 12.30
N PHE A 45 -6.26 -5.79 12.61
CA PHE A 45 -7.23 -6.36 11.67
C PHE A 45 -6.58 -6.92 10.39
N ALA A 46 -5.42 -7.59 10.53
CA ALA A 46 -4.62 -8.06 9.40
C ALA A 46 -5.43 -8.88 8.40
N GLU A 47 -6.25 -9.84 8.86
CA GLU A 47 -7.06 -10.71 8.00
C GLU A 47 -8.05 -9.90 7.14
N ASP A 48 -8.80 -8.98 7.75
CA ASP A 48 -9.81 -8.17 7.05
C ASP A 48 -9.17 -7.29 5.97
N HIS A 49 -8.02 -6.68 6.27
CA HIS A 49 -7.27 -5.84 5.34
C HIS A 49 -6.66 -6.67 4.19
N ILE A 50 -6.06 -7.82 4.50
CA ILE A 50 -5.50 -8.73 3.51
C ILE A 50 -6.61 -9.26 2.60
N ASP A 51 -7.76 -9.66 3.14
CA ASP A 51 -8.91 -10.11 2.36
C ASP A 51 -9.40 -9.02 1.41
N ARG A 52 -9.53 -7.78 1.87
CA ARG A 52 -9.92 -6.64 1.03
C ARG A 52 -8.90 -6.39 -0.08
N PHE A 53 -7.61 -6.46 0.24
CA PHE A 53 -6.53 -6.31 -0.74
C PHE A 53 -6.61 -7.36 -1.84
N PHE A 54 -6.73 -8.65 -1.49
CA PHE A 54 -6.83 -9.73 -2.48
C PHE A 54 -8.13 -9.66 -3.30
N ASN A 55 -9.24 -9.24 -2.69
CA ASN A 55 -10.48 -8.99 -3.42
C ASN A 55 -10.31 -7.83 -4.42
N SER A 56 -9.59 -6.78 -4.05
CA SER A 56 -9.27 -5.67 -4.95
C SER A 56 -8.35 -6.11 -6.09
N CYS A 57 -7.35 -6.96 -5.81
CA CYS A 57 -6.48 -7.57 -6.82
C CYS A 57 -7.32 -8.38 -7.85
N ALA A 58 -8.23 -9.22 -7.36
CA ALA A 58 -9.10 -10.03 -8.22
C ALA A 58 -9.99 -9.15 -9.11
N ASN A 59 -10.58 -8.08 -8.57
CA ASN A 59 -11.42 -7.14 -9.33
C ASN A 59 -10.64 -6.39 -10.41
N MET A 60 -9.36 -6.15 -10.19
CA MET A 60 -8.47 -5.49 -11.15
C MET A 60 -7.71 -6.48 -12.04
N GLU A 61 -7.95 -7.79 -11.90
CA GLU A 61 -7.23 -8.84 -12.62
C GLU A 61 -5.70 -8.72 -12.46
N ILE A 62 -5.24 -8.45 -11.23
CA ILE A 62 -3.83 -8.40 -10.87
C ILE A 62 -3.50 -9.62 -9.99
N ASP A 63 -2.56 -10.45 -10.43
CA ASP A 63 -1.96 -11.46 -9.57
C ASP A 63 -0.85 -10.79 -8.73
N PRO A 64 -0.99 -10.69 -7.41
CA PRO A 64 0.01 -10.03 -6.57
C PRO A 64 1.33 -10.83 -6.43
N GLY A 65 1.39 -12.06 -6.91
CA GLY A 65 2.58 -12.91 -6.84
C GLY A 65 2.96 -13.37 -5.43
N ILE A 66 2.05 -13.22 -4.46
CA ILE A 66 2.25 -13.60 -3.05
C ILE A 66 0.96 -14.21 -2.50
N GLY A 67 1.07 -15.18 -1.59
CA GLY A 67 -0.06 -15.75 -0.87
C GLY A 67 -0.51 -14.87 0.31
N ARG A 68 -1.74 -15.13 0.82
CA ARG A 68 -2.30 -14.38 1.97
C ARG A 68 -1.45 -14.55 3.23
N GLU A 69 -1.08 -15.78 3.56
CA GLU A 69 -0.26 -16.11 4.71
C GLU A 69 1.15 -15.50 4.60
N ASP A 70 1.75 -15.58 3.40
CA ASP A 70 3.07 -15.01 3.15
C ASP A 70 3.06 -13.48 3.25
N LEU A 71 2.00 -12.81 2.76
CA LEU A 71 1.83 -11.37 2.94
C LEU A 71 1.70 -11.01 4.42
N GLN A 72 0.91 -11.75 5.19
CA GLN A 72 0.76 -11.51 6.63
C GLN A 72 2.09 -11.67 7.38
N HIS A 73 2.86 -12.71 7.05
CA HIS A 73 4.20 -12.90 7.61
C HIS A 73 5.13 -11.76 7.21
N LEU A 74 5.15 -11.36 5.95
CA LEU A 74 5.96 -10.24 5.46
C LEU A 74 5.65 -8.94 6.23
N LEU A 75 4.37 -8.59 6.38
CA LEU A 75 3.97 -7.38 7.12
C LEU A 75 4.44 -7.44 8.58
N THR A 76 4.26 -8.58 9.25
CA THR A 76 4.69 -8.78 10.64
C THR A 76 6.21 -8.67 10.79
N ASP A 77 6.95 -9.29 9.87
CA ASP A 77 8.42 -9.26 9.88
C ASP A 77 8.98 -7.85 9.63
N LEU A 78 8.32 -7.06 8.77
CA LEU A 78 8.73 -5.69 8.51
C LEU A 78 8.41 -4.78 9.71
N VAL A 79 7.25 -4.92 10.34
CA VAL A 79 6.88 -4.19 11.57
C VAL A 79 7.90 -4.45 12.68
N ALA A 80 8.33 -5.70 12.87
CA ALA A 80 9.31 -6.06 13.91
C ALA A 80 10.70 -5.40 13.70
N LYS A 81 11.01 -4.89 12.52
CA LYS A 81 12.29 -4.22 12.21
C LYS A 81 12.28 -2.72 12.44
N VAL A 82 11.12 -2.11 12.62
CA VAL A 82 10.98 -0.66 12.83
C VAL A 82 10.89 -0.35 14.32
N ASP A 83 11.62 0.67 14.76
CA ASP A 83 11.62 1.09 16.15
C ASP A 83 10.27 1.71 16.55
N GLY A 84 9.87 1.51 17.80
CA GLY A 84 8.60 2.02 18.31
C GLY A 84 7.57 0.92 18.55
N SER A 85 6.40 1.33 19.02
CA SER A 85 5.29 0.41 19.34
C SER A 85 4.02 0.71 18.53
N TYR A 86 4.03 1.78 17.75
CA TYR A 86 2.89 2.18 16.92
C TYR A 86 3.38 2.58 15.54
N HIS A 87 2.87 1.90 14.50
CA HIS A 87 3.35 2.05 13.15
C HIS A 87 2.20 2.19 12.15
N PHE A 88 2.41 3.00 11.13
CA PHE A 88 1.61 2.96 9.91
C PHE A 88 2.16 1.87 9.00
N VAL A 89 1.27 1.01 8.49
CA VAL A 89 1.60 -0.11 7.62
C VAL A 89 0.81 0.05 6.34
N TYR A 90 1.51 0.23 5.23
CA TYR A 90 0.93 0.40 3.90
C TYR A 90 1.50 -0.64 2.94
N TRP A 91 0.67 -1.20 2.08
CA TRP A 91 1.15 -2.02 0.97
C TRP A 91 0.32 -1.79 -0.28
N GLN A 92 0.96 -1.99 -1.41
CA GLN A 92 0.33 -1.91 -2.72
C GLN A 92 0.92 -2.94 -3.66
N VAL A 93 0.16 -3.30 -4.67
CA VAL A 93 0.63 -4.03 -5.84
C VAL A 93 0.25 -3.26 -7.09
N THR A 94 1.19 -3.16 -8.03
CA THR A 94 0.94 -2.62 -9.37
C THR A 94 0.93 -3.75 -10.38
N ARG A 95 0.33 -3.53 -11.55
CA ARG A 95 0.35 -4.54 -12.63
C ARG A 95 1.75 -4.81 -13.17
N GLY A 96 2.76 -4.09 -12.73
CA GLY A 96 4.15 -4.31 -13.11
C GLY A 96 4.72 -3.21 -13.99
N THR A 97 5.93 -3.49 -14.48
CA THR A 97 6.76 -2.56 -15.24
C THR A 97 6.69 -2.89 -16.73
N ALA A 98 6.24 -1.94 -17.55
CA ALA A 98 6.20 -2.09 -19.00
C ALA A 98 6.19 -0.73 -19.71
N HIS A 99 6.56 -0.70 -20.99
CA HIS A 99 6.37 0.48 -21.82
C HIS A 99 4.88 0.87 -21.85
N ARG A 100 4.63 2.18 -21.87
CA ARG A 100 3.27 2.71 -21.87
C ARG A 100 2.48 2.21 -23.08
N SER A 101 1.51 1.32 -22.81
CA SER A 101 0.59 0.75 -23.80
C SER A 101 -0.73 0.43 -23.11
N HIS A 102 -1.87 0.53 -23.83
CA HIS A 102 -3.19 0.25 -23.23
C HIS A 102 -3.42 -1.21 -22.89
N PRO A 103 -3.07 -2.19 -23.73
CA PRO A 103 -3.18 -3.60 -23.35
C PRO A 103 -2.40 -3.93 -22.09
N PHE A 104 -2.89 -4.92 -21.34
CA PHE A 104 -2.17 -5.42 -20.18
C PHE A 104 -0.83 -6.04 -20.63
N PRO A 105 0.27 -5.71 -19.95
CA PRO A 105 1.57 -6.27 -20.28
C PRO A 105 1.66 -7.72 -19.83
N GLU A 106 2.52 -8.48 -20.50
CA GLU A 106 3.03 -9.71 -19.95
C GLU A 106 4.08 -9.37 -18.88
N GLY A 107 4.08 -10.09 -17.75
CA GLY A 107 5.07 -9.90 -16.67
C GLY A 107 4.46 -10.03 -15.29
N ASN A 108 5.30 -9.83 -14.30
CA ASN A 108 4.93 -9.93 -12.90
C ASN A 108 4.48 -8.58 -12.35
N ALA A 109 3.54 -8.62 -11.41
CA ALA A 109 3.17 -7.47 -10.60
C ALA A 109 4.34 -7.01 -9.72
N ASN A 110 4.32 -5.76 -9.30
CA ASN A 110 5.29 -5.20 -8.35
C ASN A 110 4.62 -5.00 -7.00
N LEU A 111 5.13 -5.66 -5.97
CA LEU A 111 4.65 -5.55 -4.60
C LEU A 111 5.53 -4.59 -3.80
N TRP A 112 4.90 -3.60 -3.16
CA TRP A 112 5.53 -2.63 -2.27
C TRP A 112 4.94 -2.73 -0.87
N VAL A 113 5.79 -2.57 0.14
CA VAL A 113 5.34 -2.38 1.52
C VAL A 113 6.12 -1.21 2.12
N MET A 114 5.45 -0.45 2.95
CA MET A 114 6.03 0.65 3.72
C MET A 114 5.59 0.51 5.18
N VAL A 115 6.55 0.61 6.09
CA VAL A 115 6.27 0.68 7.53
C VAL A 115 7.01 1.88 8.10
N GLU A 116 6.27 2.77 8.75
CA GLU A 116 6.78 3.97 9.40
C GLU A 116 6.29 4.05 10.84
N PRO A 117 7.14 4.51 11.78
CA PRO A 117 6.68 4.78 13.14
C PRO A 117 5.73 5.98 13.14
N GLU A 118 4.70 5.89 13.96
CA GLU A 118 3.73 6.96 14.18
C GLU A 118 3.66 7.33 15.66
N GLU A 119 3.34 8.58 15.94
CA GLU A 119 3.07 9.01 17.32
C GLU A 119 1.65 8.61 17.71
N LYS A 120 1.54 7.81 18.78
CA LYS A 120 0.24 7.45 19.36
C LYS A 120 -0.36 8.65 20.07
N ASN A 121 -1.15 9.43 19.36
CA ASN A 121 -1.88 10.54 19.94
C ASN A 121 -3.24 10.08 20.48
N LEU A 122 -3.29 9.79 21.78
CA LEU A 122 -4.53 9.36 22.47
C LEU A 122 -5.49 10.52 22.78
N GLN A 123 -5.03 11.76 22.66
CA GLN A 123 -5.83 12.96 22.90
C GLN A 123 -5.60 13.95 21.76
N PRO A 124 -6.14 13.67 20.56
CA PRO A 124 -5.99 14.58 19.44
C PRO A 124 -6.62 15.94 19.79
N ALA A 125 -5.99 17.03 19.33
CA ALA A 125 -6.58 18.35 19.47
C ALA A 125 -7.94 18.40 18.78
N PRO A 126 -8.89 19.17 19.30
CA PRO A 126 -10.17 19.38 18.64
C PRO A 126 -9.97 19.88 17.21
N ILE A 127 -10.67 19.27 16.25
CA ILE A 127 -10.68 19.72 14.86
C ILE A 127 -12.07 20.20 14.48
N GLN A 128 -12.11 21.16 13.57
CA GLN A 128 -13.35 21.68 13.03
C GLN A 128 -13.67 20.94 11.72
N PHE A 129 -14.89 20.42 11.61
CA PHE A 129 -15.40 19.82 10.39
C PHE A 129 -16.36 20.79 9.70
N LEU A 130 -16.26 20.83 8.38
CA LEU A 130 -17.26 21.44 7.51
C LEU A 130 -17.99 20.32 6.75
N THR A 131 -19.29 20.26 6.87
CA THR A 131 -20.11 19.36 6.05
C THR A 131 -20.41 20.02 4.71
N VAL A 132 -20.19 19.27 3.63
CA VAL A 132 -20.50 19.69 2.26
C VAL A 132 -21.29 18.58 1.56
N GLU A 133 -22.02 18.94 0.50
CA GLU A 133 -22.65 17.95 -0.35
C GLU A 133 -21.58 17.04 -1.00
N ASP A 134 -21.82 15.72 -1.01
CA ASP A 134 -20.91 14.79 -1.69
C ASP A 134 -21.13 14.85 -3.20
N THR A 135 -20.24 15.57 -3.87
CA THR A 135 -20.28 15.75 -5.32
C THR A 135 -19.21 14.96 -6.07
N ARG A 136 -18.51 14.02 -5.40
CA ARG A 136 -17.37 13.29 -5.99
C ARG A 136 -17.70 12.64 -7.32
N PHE A 137 -18.90 12.04 -7.45
CA PHE A 137 -19.34 11.41 -8.69
C PHE A 137 -19.74 12.39 -9.80
N PHE A 138 -19.97 13.67 -9.48
CA PHE A 138 -20.24 14.69 -10.48
C PHE A 138 -18.99 15.22 -11.18
N HIS A 139 -17.81 14.86 -10.68
CA HIS A 139 -16.50 15.29 -11.20
C HIS A 139 -15.76 14.20 -11.96
N CYS A 140 -16.44 13.13 -12.38
CA CYS A 140 -15.87 12.01 -13.13
C CYS A 140 -15.32 12.41 -14.52
N ASN A 141 -15.60 13.63 -14.98
CA ASN A 141 -15.02 14.22 -16.18
C ASN A 141 -13.60 14.75 -15.98
N THR A 142 -13.13 14.85 -14.72
CA THR A 142 -11.76 15.23 -14.41
C THR A 142 -10.89 13.98 -14.38
N LYS A 143 -9.89 13.94 -15.25
CA LYS A 143 -8.93 12.82 -15.31
C LYS A 143 -7.77 13.08 -14.36
N THR A 144 -7.74 12.34 -13.25
CA THR A 144 -6.66 12.37 -12.26
C THR A 144 -5.87 11.06 -12.28
N LEU A 145 -4.66 11.09 -11.71
CA LEU A 145 -3.87 9.91 -11.41
C LEU A 145 -4.27 9.37 -10.04
#